data_95fd127a3c9b998d157ad653b68a66d5
#
_entry.id   95fd127a3c9b998d157ad653b68a66d5
#
_cell.length_a   1.000
_cell.length_b   1.000
_cell.length_c   1.000
_cell.angle_alpha   90.00
_cell.angle_beta   90.00
_cell.angle_gamma   90.00
#
_symmetry.space_group_name_H-M   'P 1'
#
loop_
_entity.id
_entity.type
_entity.pdbx_description
1 polymer ?
#
loop_
_entity_poly.entity_id
_entity_poly.type
_entity_poly.pdbx_seq_one_letter_code
_entity_poly.pdbx_strand_id
1 'polypeptide(L)'
;MINKTALEAIHINDADINTIGDLLISSKNTLEECSKWLTSLYQENPEMAASGATPFLNMYGWILGGWIMTKSALKAKGILKNDPKNKFAIEKINTSIFFCNSYLPLAKALENTIKYSYKSLLN
;
A
#
# COMPACT_ATOMS: atom_id res chain seq x y z
N MET A 1 -4.53 -3.11 11.56
CA MET A 1 -5.53 -2.49 10.68
C MET A 1 -5.37 -2.90 9.22
N ILE A 2 -4.23 -2.61 8.62
CA ILE A 2 -3.97 -3.01 7.22
C ILE A 2 -4.04 -4.52 7.05
N ASN A 3 -3.44 -5.30 7.95
CA ASN A 3 -3.46 -6.76 7.90
C ASN A 3 -4.88 -7.32 7.92
N LYS A 4 -5.75 -6.79 8.77
CA LYS A 4 -7.14 -7.25 8.85
C LYS A 4 -7.85 -7.07 7.51
N THR A 5 -7.74 -5.89 6.92
CA THR A 5 -8.35 -5.58 5.63
C THR A 5 -7.79 -6.47 4.53
N ALA A 6 -6.47 -6.64 4.48
CA ALA A 6 -5.82 -7.47 3.48
C ALA A 6 -6.23 -8.93 3.59
N LEU A 7 -6.33 -9.47 4.81
CA LEU A 7 -6.79 -10.84 5.03
C LEU A 7 -8.23 -11.05 4.59
N GLU A 8 -9.11 -10.08 4.88
CA GLU A 8 -10.48 -10.13 4.38
C GLU A 8 -10.52 -10.16 2.85
N ALA A 9 -9.69 -9.32 2.20
CA ALA A 9 -9.64 -9.25 0.75
C ALA A 9 -9.12 -10.56 0.14
N ILE A 10 -8.13 -11.19 0.74
CA ILE A 10 -7.56 -12.46 0.25
C ILE A 10 -8.58 -13.59 0.32
N HIS A 11 -9.42 -13.60 1.35
CA HIS A 11 -10.36 -14.71 1.60
C HIS A 11 -11.75 -14.52 0.97
N ILE A 12 -12.02 -13.38 0.35
CA ILE A 12 -13.29 -13.16 -0.33
C ILE A 12 -13.30 -13.91 -1.68
N ASN A 13 -14.49 -14.26 -2.15
CA ASN A 13 -14.64 -14.99 -3.42
C ASN A 13 -14.62 -14.01 -4.61
N ASP A 14 -13.45 -13.45 -4.89
CA ASP A 14 -13.23 -12.53 -6.01
C ASP A 14 -11.72 -12.45 -6.29
N ALA A 15 -11.30 -12.94 -7.46
CA ALA A 15 -9.89 -13.06 -7.83
C ALA A 15 -9.18 -11.70 -7.88
N ASP A 16 -9.84 -10.66 -8.38
CA ASP A 16 -9.23 -9.33 -8.49
C ASP A 16 -9.02 -8.70 -7.11
N ILE A 17 -10.00 -8.86 -6.21
CA ILE A 17 -9.88 -8.37 -4.83
C ILE A 17 -8.82 -9.18 -4.07
N ASN A 18 -8.72 -10.48 -4.33
CA ASN A 18 -7.64 -11.30 -3.75
C ASN A 18 -6.27 -10.76 -4.15
N THR A 19 -6.11 -10.39 -5.41
CA THR A 19 -4.85 -9.84 -5.93
C THR A 19 -4.46 -8.55 -5.21
N ILE A 20 -5.39 -7.61 -5.04
CA ILE A 20 -5.09 -6.36 -4.34
C ILE A 20 -4.83 -6.57 -2.85
N GLY A 21 -5.46 -7.59 -2.24
CA GLY A 21 -5.15 -7.99 -0.87
C GLY A 21 -3.71 -8.47 -0.72
N ASP A 22 -3.24 -9.30 -1.64
CA ASP A 22 -1.85 -9.76 -1.68
C ASP A 22 -0.87 -8.59 -1.86
N LEU A 23 -1.18 -7.68 -2.78
CA LEU A 23 -0.37 -6.47 -2.99
C LEU A 23 -0.32 -5.61 -1.72
N LEU A 24 -1.42 -5.48 -1.02
CA LEU A 24 -1.51 -4.68 0.20
C LEU A 24 -0.62 -5.26 1.31
N ILE A 25 -0.67 -6.58 1.52
CA ILE A 25 0.19 -7.26 2.50
C ILE A 25 1.66 -7.07 2.14
N SER A 26 2.03 -7.32 0.89
CA SER A 26 3.40 -7.20 0.40
C SER A 26 3.91 -5.77 0.58
N SER A 27 3.09 -4.78 0.24
CA SER A 27 3.44 -3.35 0.36
C SER A 27 3.60 -2.94 1.82
N LYS A 28 2.70 -3.41 2.69
CA LYS A 28 2.77 -3.15 4.14
C LYS A 28 4.05 -3.74 4.73
N ASN A 29 4.45 -4.94 4.32
CA ASN A 29 5.70 -5.54 4.79
C ASN A 29 6.90 -4.72 4.35
N THR A 30 6.92 -4.24 3.13
CA THR A 30 7.98 -3.34 2.63
C THR A 30 8.02 -2.04 3.45
N LEU A 31 6.85 -1.48 3.77
CA LEU A 31 6.76 -0.26 4.59
C LEU A 31 7.37 -0.49 5.98
N GLU A 32 7.07 -1.61 6.62
CA GLU A 32 7.61 -1.94 7.93
C GLU A 32 9.13 -2.09 7.89
N GLU A 33 9.66 -2.76 6.88
CA GLU A 33 11.11 -2.90 6.69
C GLU A 33 11.79 -1.55 6.51
N CYS A 34 11.23 -0.69 5.67
CA CYS A 34 11.78 0.65 5.45
C CYS A 34 11.71 1.49 6.72
N SER A 35 10.64 1.39 7.49
CA SER A 35 10.49 2.09 8.75
C SER A 35 11.57 1.68 9.76
N LYS A 36 11.80 0.38 9.89
CA LYS A 36 12.85 -0.14 10.78
C LYS A 36 14.23 0.31 10.32
N TRP A 37 14.49 0.25 9.02
CA TRP A 37 15.78 0.64 8.47
C TRP A 37 16.06 2.12 8.70
N LEU A 38 15.07 3.01 8.45
CA LEU A 38 15.21 4.43 8.68
C LEU A 38 15.39 4.77 10.15
N THR A 39 14.67 4.07 11.04
CA THR A 39 14.81 4.27 12.49
C THR A 39 16.22 3.93 12.96
N SER A 40 16.78 2.81 12.48
CA SER A 40 18.15 2.42 12.80
C SER A 40 19.16 3.43 12.25
N LEU A 41 18.98 3.86 11.02
CA LEU A 41 19.86 4.85 10.41
C LEU A 41 19.79 6.20 11.12
N TYR A 42 18.60 6.60 11.54
CA TYR A 42 18.39 7.86 12.27
C TYR A 42 19.18 7.87 13.58
N GLN A 43 19.24 6.75 14.28
CA GLN A 43 20.00 6.62 15.53
C GLN A 43 21.51 6.77 15.30
N GLU A 44 21.98 6.31 14.15
CA GLU A 44 23.41 6.41 13.78
C GLU A 44 23.76 7.75 13.10
N ASN A 45 22.92 8.17 12.18
CA ASN A 45 23.17 9.38 11.39
C ASN A 45 21.84 10.01 10.94
N PRO A 46 21.31 10.97 11.74
CA PRO A 46 20.03 11.62 11.43
C PRO A 46 20.00 12.34 10.07
N GLU A 47 21.12 12.91 9.64
CA GLU A 47 21.16 13.62 8.36
C GLU A 47 20.99 12.68 7.18
N MET A 48 21.63 11.51 7.23
CA MET A 48 21.48 10.50 6.18
C MET A 48 20.07 9.93 6.16
N ALA A 49 19.48 9.69 7.34
CA ALA A 49 18.09 9.20 7.43
C ALA A 49 17.10 10.20 6.82
N ALA A 50 17.36 11.50 6.94
CA ALA A 50 16.49 12.54 6.38
C ALA A 50 16.36 12.43 4.86
N SER A 51 17.39 11.94 4.16
CA SER A 51 17.35 11.77 2.71
C SER A 51 16.27 10.77 2.25
N GLY A 52 15.91 9.82 3.11
CA GLY A 52 14.86 8.84 2.82
C GLY A 52 13.47 9.26 3.25
N ALA A 53 13.33 10.39 3.93
CA ALA A 53 12.05 10.79 4.53
C ALA A 53 10.97 11.08 3.49
N THR A 54 11.27 11.84 2.44
CA THR A 54 10.29 12.18 1.40
C THR A 54 9.80 10.94 0.64
N PRO A 55 10.68 10.07 0.09
CA PRO A 55 10.21 8.86 -0.54
C PRO A 55 9.47 7.93 0.42
N PHE A 56 9.85 7.90 1.70
CA PHE A 56 9.12 7.10 2.70
C PHE A 56 7.70 7.64 2.91
N LEU A 57 7.52 8.95 2.99
CA LEU A 57 6.19 9.55 3.11
C LEU A 57 5.33 9.26 1.88
N ASN A 58 5.91 9.28 0.69
CA ASN A 58 5.19 8.92 -0.53
C ASN A 58 4.76 7.45 -0.52
N MET A 59 5.65 6.54 -0.10
CA MET A 59 5.34 5.12 0.07
C MET A 59 4.18 4.95 1.05
N TYR A 60 4.27 5.59 2.20
CA TYR A 60 3.25 5.52 3.24
C TYR A 60 1.90 6.00 2.72
N GLY A 61 1.88 7.13 2.01
CA GLY A 61 0.65 7.70 1.45
C GLY A 61 -0.02 6.77 0.45
N TRP A 62 0.73 6.16 -0.47
CA TRP A 62 0.17 5.22 -1.45
C TRP A 62 -0.35 3.94 -0.80
N ILE A 63 0.34 3.44 0.24
CA ILE A 63 -0.10 2.24 0.95
C ILE A 63 -1.36 2.52 1.76
N LEU A 64 -1.46 3.67 2.43
CA LEU A 64 -2.69 4.09 3.10
C LEU A 64 -3.84 4.23 2.11
N GLY A 65 -3.57 4.84 0.94
CA GLY A 65 -4.56 4.94 -0.13
C GLY A 65 -5.03 3.57 -0.58
N GLY A 66 -4.11 2.62 -0.76
CA GLY A 66 -4.43 1.25 -1.12
C GLY A 66 -5.28 0.55 -0.07
N TRP A 67 -4.99 0.79 1.21
CA TRP A 67 -5.79 0.27 2.32
C TRP A 67 -7.22 0.80 2.28
N ILE A 68 -7.39 2.12 2.13
CA ILE A 68 -8.71 2.75 2.05
C ILE A 68 -9.48 2.22 0.85
N MET A 69 -8.84 2.10 -0.30
CA MET A 69 -9.48 1.58 -1.51
C MET A 69 -9.88 0.11 -1.36
N THR A 70 -9.04 -0.71 -0.73
CA THR A 70 -9.37 -2.11 -0.46
C THR A 70 -10.57 -2.23 0.46
N LYS A 71 -10.62 -1.42 1.52
CA LYS A 71 -11.80 -1.36 2.42
C LYS A 71 -13.05 -0.97 1.65
N SER A 72 -12.95 0.00 0.77
CA SER A 72 -14.07 0.47 -0.06
C SER A 72 -14.56 -0.64 -0.99
N ALA A 73 -13.65 -1.40 -1.60
CA ALA A 73 -14.01 -2.53 -2.45
C ALA A 73 -14.75 -3.62 -1.67
N LEU A 74 -14.30 -3.92 -0.46
CA LEU A 74 -14.96 -4.91 0.40
C LEU A 74 -16.37 -4.48 0.78
N LYS A 75 -16.57 -3.20 1.12
CA LYS A 75 -17.90 -2.66 1.40
C LYS A 75 -18.79 -2.70 0.17
N ALA A 76 -18.24 -2.35 -0.99
CA ALA A 76 -19.00 -2.38 -2.24
C ALA A 76 -19.44 -3.81 -2.60
N LYS A 77 -18.61 -4.81 -2.34
CA LYS A 77 -18.98 -6.22 -2.51
C LYS A 77 -20.18 -6.59 -1.63
N GLY A 78 -20.20 -6.09 -0.39
CA GLY A 78 -21.33 -6.28 0.50
C GLY A 78 -22.63 -5.67 -0.05
N ILE A 79 -22.56 -4.49 -0.64
CA ILE A 79 -23.70 -3.84 -1.28
C ILE A 79 -24.23 -4.71 -2.43
N LEU A 80 -23.33 -5.26 -3.25
CA LEU A 80 -23.70 -6.07 -4.41
C LEU A 80 -24.41 -7.38 -4.03
N LYS A 81 -24.27 -7.87 -2.80
CA LYS A 81 -25.01 -9.06 -2.35
C LYS A 81 -26.51 -8.82 -2.36
N ASN A 82 -26.95 -7.62 -2.01
CA ASN A 82 -28.37 -7.26 -1.95
C ASN A 82 -28.82 -6.45 -3.16
N ASP A 83 -27.90 -5.83 -3.90
CA ASP A 83 -28.19 -5.01 -5.06
C ASP A 83 -27.11 -5.24 -6.13
N PRO A 84 -27.20 -6.39 -6.87
CA PRO A 84 -26.13 -6.80 -7.80
C PRO A 84 -25.88 -5.84 -8.97
N LYS A 85 -26.81 -4.95 -9.27
CA LYS A 85 -26.68 -3.98 -10.38
C LYS A 85 -26.34 -2.58 -9.89
N ASN A 86 -25.97 -2.41 -8.63
CA ASN A 86 -25.61 -1.12 -8.08
C ASN A 86 -24.37 -0.56 -8.78
N LYS A 87 -24.57 0.48 -9.61
CA LYS A 87 -23.50 1.07 -10.42
C LYS A 87 -22.40 1.68 -9.57
N PHE A 88 -22.77 2.37 -8.48
CA PHE A 88 -21.80 2.99 -7.59
C PHE A 88 -20.85 1.94 -7.00
N ALA A 89 -21.39 0.81 -6.55
CA ALA A 89 -20.59 -0.27 -5.97
C ALA A 89 -19.67 -0.90 -7.02
N ILE A 90 -20.17 -1.14 -8.24
CA ILE A 90 -19.36 -1.70 -9.33
C ILE A 90 -18.21 -0.76 -9.68
N GLU A 91 -18.49 0.54 -9.83
CA GLU A 91 -17.47 1.53 -10.15
C GLU A 91 -16.44 1.67 -9.03
N LYS A 92 -16.88 1.59 -7.77
CA LYS A 92 -15.98 1.68 -6.62
C LYS A 92 -15.00 0.49 -6.58
N ILE A 93 -15.47 -0.70 -6.89
CA ILE A 93 -14.61 -1.89 -6.97
C ILE A 93 -13.59 -1.70 -8.09
N ASN A 94 -14.03 -1.29 -9.27
CA ASN A 94 -13.15 -1.09 -10.42
C ASN A 94 -12.08 -0.02 -10.13
N THR A 95 -12.49 1.10 -9.54
CA THR A 95 -11.56 2.17 -9.16
C THR A 95 -10.54 1.68 -8.14
N SER A 96 -10.98 0.91 -7.15
CA SER A 96 -10.11 0.37 -6.11
C SER A 96 -9.07 -0.59 -6.68
N ILE A 97 -9.50 -1.47 -7.58
CA ILE A 97 -8.60 -2.41 -8.27
C ILE A 97 -7.57 -1.64 -9.10
N PHE A 98 -8.02 -0.66 -9.86
CA PHE A 98 -7.13 0.19 -10.67
C PHE A 98 -6.09 0.89 -9.79
N PHE A 99 -6.53 1.52 -8.70
CA PHE A 99 -5.64 2.23 -7.79
C PHE A 99 -4.58 1.31 -7.21
N CYS A 100 -4.99 0.18 -6.65
CA CYS A 100 -4.06 -0.74 -5.99
C CYS A 100 -3.06 -1.34 -6.96
N ASN A 101 -3.51 -1.76 -8.16
CA ASN A 101 -2.62 -2.32 -9.17
C ASN A 101 -1.66 -1.28 -9.74
N SER A 102 -2.04 0.00 -9.74
CA SER A 102 -1.20 1.08 -10.27
C SER A 102 -0.21 1.60 -9.24
N TYR A 103 -0.65 1.82 -8.00
CA TYR A 103 0.13 2.57 -7.01
C TYR A 103 0.83 1.72 -5.95
N LEU A 104 0.31 0.53 -5.60
CA LEU A 104 1.01 -0.32 -4.65
C LEU A 104 2.35 -0.84 -5.18
N PRO A 105 2.47 -1.24 -6.46
CA PRO A 105 3.78 -1.57 -7.00
C PRO A 105 4.75 -0.39 -7.01
N LEU A 106 4.27 0.83 -7.27
CA LEU A 106 5.08 2.04 -7.20
C LEU A 106 5.58 2.30 -5.77
N ALA A 107 4.72 2.07 -4.78
CA ALA A 107 5.11 2.21 -3.38
C ALA A 107 6.27 1.27 -3.05
N LYS A 108 6.19 0.02 -3.48
CA LYS A 108 7.26 -0.97 -3.27
C LYS A 108 8.56 -0.58 -3.98
N ALA A 109 8.45 0.01 -5.16
CA ALA A 109 9.62 0.44 -5.93
C ALA A 109 10.43 1.53 -5.23
N LEU A 110 9.84 2.26 -4.27
CA LEU A 110 10.55 3.28 -3.50
C LEU A 110 11.52 2.71 -2.46
N GLU A 111 11.49 1.41 -2.20
CA GLU A 111 12.35 0.80 -1.18
C GLU A 111 13.83 1.11 -1.41
N ASN A 112 14.30 0.93 -2.63
CA ASN A 112 15.71 1.21 -2.95
C ASN A 112 16.04 2.70 -2.81
N THR A 113 15.14 3.57 -3.21
CA THR A 113 15.31 5.02 -3.04
C THR A 113 15.42 5.38 -1.56
N ILE A 114 14.55 4.83 -0.72
CA ILE A 114 14.56 5.09 0.72
C ILE A 114 15.86 4.61 1.36
N LYS A 115 16.29 3.40 1.03
CA LYS A 115 17.45 2.77 1.68
C LYS A 115 18.78 3.30 1.18
N TYR A 116 18.87 3.72 -0.06
CA TYR A 116 20.16 3.97 -0.71
C TYR A 116 20.34 5.38 -1.26
N SER A 117 19.34 6.26 -1.21
CA SER A 117 19.50 7.63 -1.72
C SER A 117 20.58 8.43 -1.01
N TYR A 118 20.82 8.14 0.28
CA TYR A 118 21.86 8.83 1.04
C TYR A 118 23.26 8.61 0.47
N LYS A 119 23.47 7.53 -0.28
CA LYS A 119 24.79 7.22 -0.86
C LYS A 119 25.25 8.29 -1.85
N SER A 120 24.31 8.94 -2.53
CA SER A 120 24.65 10.03 -3.45
C SER A 120 25.12 11.28 -2.71
N LEU A 121 24.81 11.41 -1.43
CA LEU A 121 25.26 12.52 -0.59
C LEU A 121 26.71 12.36 -0.13
N LEU A 122 27.26 11.16 -0.23
CA LEU A 122 28.63 10.85 0.19
C LEU A 122 29.66 11.11 -0.90
N ASN A 123 29.20 11.35 -2.12
CA ASN A 123 30.07 11.65 -3.27
C ASN A 123 30.16 13.16 -3.49
#